data_aae428ed041c0add7ebf197e56592b75
#
_entry.id   aae428ed041c0add7ebf197e56592b75
#
_cell.length_a   1.000
_cell.length_b   1.000
_cell.length_c   1.000
_cell.angle_alpha   90.00
_cell.angle_beta   90.00
_cell.angle_gamma   90.00
#
_symmetry.space_group_name_H-M   'P 1'
#
loop_
_entity.id
_entity.type
_entity.pdbx_description
1 polymer ?
#
loop_
_entity_poly.entity_id
_entity_poly.type
_entity_poly.pdbx_seq_one_letter_code
_entity_poly.pdbx_strand_id
1 'polypeptide(L)'
;MEQIEILSAAIRNEINIPAARSSKLAAYASLIHSENLKFNLTGHKTLEDILTKLIIKSIIPAVSLNVPRGTFFADLGTGAGIPGIPLAVYIENSRGTLFDSSSKKIRFIQDAAEKCGITNVEAVSCRIEEAGKNPDYRESYDWVFSRAMSDIYTACELGSPLLKKGGRLFLYSKEKDFSLKPEFIKHLGSLGLEHVREKSAVYEETALRNPEQEGILLIKKKQCPHKYPRRIAVIRRESEKLNQHSINSKG
;
A
#
# COMPACT_ATOMS: atom_id res chain seq x y z
N MET A 1 -21.00 21.03 2.69
CA MET A 1 -20.81 20.57 4.10
C MET A 1 -21.60 19.29 4.35
N GLU A 2 -22.88 19.24 4.08
CA GLU A 2 -23.77 18.08 4.30
C GLU A 2 -23.25 16.77 3.69
N GLN A 3 -22.77 16.78 2.45
CA GLN A 3 -22.22 15.59 1.77
C GLN A 3 -20.96 15.03 2.49
N ILE A 4 -20.07 15.88 2.99
CA ILE A 4 -18.87 15.46 3.72
C ILE A 4 -19.27 14.85 5.07
N GLU A 5 -20.31 15.35 5.72
CA GLU A 5 -20.82 14.81 6.98
C GLU A 5 -21.41 13.41 6.79
N ILE A 6 -22.19 13.20 5.73
CA ILE A 6 -22.74 11.88 5.36
C ILE A 6 -21.63 10.87 5.09
N LEU A 7 -20.62 11.24 4.28
CA LEU A 7 -19.48 10.40 3.99
C LEU A 7 -18.63 10.10 5.23
N SER A 8 -18.45 11.10 6.08
CA SER A 8 -17.73 10.94 7.36
C SER A 8 -18.45 9.96 8.29
N ALA A 9 -19.80 10.02 8.33
CA ALA A 9 -20.59 9.07 9.10
C ALA A 9 -20.47 7.63 8.55
N ALA A 10 -20.50 7.46 7.23
CA ALA A 10 -20.31 6.15 6.60
C ALA A 10 -18.93 5.55 6.96
N ILE A 11 -17.86 6.34 6.91
CA ILE A 11 -16.52 5.89 7.31
C ILE A 11 -16.50 5.45 8.77
N ARG A 12 -17.13 6.21 9.69
CA ARG A 12 -17.17 5.88 11.13
C ARG A 12 -17.92 4.58 11.40
N ASN A 13 -18.96 4.29 10.64
CA ASN A 13 -19.73 3.06 10.79
C ASN A 13 -18.94 1.81 10.37
N GLU A 14 -18.06 1.96 9.39
CA GLU A 14 -17.24 0.85 8.86
C GLU A 14 -15.94 0.63 9.65
N ILE A 15 -15.30 1.72 10.06
CA ILE A 15 -14.04 1.69 10.81
C ILE A 15 -14.14 2.64 12.00
N ASN A 16 -14.00 2.15 13.20
CA ASN A 16 -14.07 2.98 14.41
C ASN A 16 -12.95 4.05 14.42
N ILE A 17 -13.26 5.26 13.93
CA ILE A 17 -12.32 6.38 13.79
C ILE A 17 -12.96 7.68 14.26
N PRO A 18 -12.21 8.58 14.95
CA PRO A 18 -12.73 9.87 15.41
C PRO A 18 -13.30 10.73 14.27
N ALA A 19 -14.36 11.51 14.57
CA ALA A 19 -15.05 12.36 13.60
C ALA A 19 -14.11 13.30 12.82
N ALA A 20 -13.14 13.93 13.49
CA ALA A 20 -12.18 14.81 12.85
C ALA A 20 -11.33 14.09 11.76
N ARG A 21 -10.99 12.82 11.96
CA ARG A 21 -10.24 12.03 11.00
C ARG A 21 -11.13 11.52 9.87
N SER A 22 -12.34 11.05 10.18
CA SER A 22 -13.28 10.62 9.15
C SER A 22 -13.67 11.77 8.22
N SER A 23 -13.80 13.00 8.73
CA SER A 23 -14.04 14.20 7.92
C SER A 23 -12.88 14.49 6.95
N LYS A 24 -11.62 14.31 7.37
CA LYS A 24 -10.46 14.44 6.47
C LYS A 24 -10.49 13.41 5.34
N LEU A 25 -10.83 12.17 5.64
CA LEU A 25 -10.95 11.10 4.65
C LEU A 25 -12.09 11.36 3.67
N ALA A 26 -13.24 11.84 4.15
CA ALA A 26 -14.39 12.20 3.32
C ALA A 26 -14.05 13.36 2.37
N ALA A 27 -13.38 14.40 2.87
CA ALA A 27 -12.88 15.50 2.06
C ALA A 27 -11.88 15.03 1.01
N TYR A 28 -10.95 14.15 1.38
CA TYR A 28 -9.98 13.58 0.45
C TYR A 28 -10.65 12.75 -0.65
N ALA A 29 -11.66 11.92 -0.31
CA ALA A 29 -12.44 11.17 -1.29
C ALA A 29 -13.13 12.09 -2.31
N SER A 30 -13.70 13.22 -1.83
CA SER A 30 -14.34 14.22 -2.69
C SER A 30 -13.34 14.89 -3.64
N LEU A 31 -12.11 15.17 -3.17
CA LEU A 31 -11.04 15.71 -4.01
C LEU A 31 -10.59 14.72 -5.09
N ILE A 32 -10.43 13.42 -4.74
CA ILE A 32 -10.14 12.37 -5.73
C ILE A 32 -11.26 12.33 -6.79
N HIS A 33 -12.53 12.33 -6.36
CA HIS A 33 -13.65 12.26 -7.28
C HIS A 33 -13.66 13.46 -8.25
N SER A 34 -13.51 14.69 -7.74
CA SER A 34 -13.49 15.89 -8.57
C SER A 34 -12.30 15.94 -9.52
N GLU A 35 -11.12 15.51 -9.10
CA GLU A 35 -9.94 15.50 -9.95
C GLU A 35 -9.99 14.37 -10.99
N ASN A 36 -10.62 13.24 -10.67
CA ASN A 36 -10.80 12.12 -11.59
C ASN A 36 -11.68 12.46 -12.80
N LEU A 37 -12.51 13.50 -12.70
CA LEU A 37 -13.27 14.05 -13.84
C LEU A 37 -12.37 14.77 -14.87
N LYS A 38 -11.21 15.26 -14.44
CA LYS A 38 -10.26 16.01 -15.26
C LYS A 38 -9.20 15.11 -15.90
N PHE A 39 -8.73 14.10 -15.19
CA PHE A 39 -7.81 13.10 -15.71
C PHE A 39 -7.95 11.78 -14.92
N ASN A 40 -7.57 10.66 -15.56
CA ASN A 40 -7.68 9.32 -14.96
C ASN A 40 -6.72 9.14 -13.78
N LEU A 41 -7.11 9.64 -12.63
CA LEU A 41 -6.37 9.50 -11.38
C LEU A 41 -6.55 8.09 -10.80
N THR A 42 -7.78 7.55 -10.90
CA THR A 42 -8.15 6.19 -10.49
C THR A 42 -9.20 5.60 -11.42
N GLY A 43 -9.28 4.26 -11.48
CA GLY A 43 -10.32 3.54 -12.23
C GLY A 43 -11.73 3.62 -11.62
N HIS A 44 -11.87 4.10 -10.37
CA HIS A 44 -13.16 4.24 -9.69
C HIS A 44 -13.75 5.63 -9.98
N LYS A 45 -14.96 5.64 -10.55
CA LYS A 45 -15.59 6.88 -11.04
C LYS A 45 -16.61 7.47 -10.10
N THR A 46 -17.22 6.67 -9.24
CA THR A 46 -18.23 7.16 -8.29
C THR A 46 -17.60 7.48 -6.94
N LEU A 47 -18.16 8.45 -6.23
CA LEU A 47 -17.71 8.83 -4.91
C LEU A 47 -17.86 7.67 -3.90
N GLU A 48 -18.93 6.88 -4.04
CA GLU A 48 -19.17 5.69 -3.24
C GLU A 48 -18.08 4.63 -3.44
N ASP A 49 -17.69 4.34 -4.70
CA ASP A 49 -16.59 3.41 -4.99
C ASP A 49 -15.24 3.92 -4.44
N ILE A 50 -14.97 5.22 -4.56
CA ILE A 50 -13.77 5.83 -4.01
C ILE A 50 -13.75 5.65 -2.50
N LEU A 51 -14.86 5.92 -1.83
CA LEU A 51 -14.97 5.80 -0.39
C LEU A 51 -14.79 4.35 0.08
N THR A 52 -15.59 3.44 -0.48
CA THR A 52 -15.63 2.05 -0.03
C THR A 52 -14.44 1.23 -0.52
N LYS A 53 -14.11 1.31 -1.81
CA LYS A 53 -13.09 0.46 -2.45
C LYS A 53 -11.67 1.05 -2.37
N LEU A 54 -11.52 2.37 -2.19
CA LEU A 54 -10.19 2.98 -2.04
C LEU A 54 -9.92 3.36 -0.58
N ILE A 55 -10.72 4.21 0.04
CA ILE A 55 -10.44 4.74 1.37
C ILE A 55 -10.57 3.65 2.44
N ILE A 56 -11.78 3.09 2.61
CA ILE A 56 -12.07 2.12 3.68
C ILE A 56 -11.21 0.86 3.52
N LYS A 57 -11.19 0.27 2.31
CA LYS A 57 -10.38 -0.93 2.03
C LYS A 57 -8.87 -0.72 2.23
N SER A 58 -8.37 0.50 2.18
CA SER A 58 -6.96 0.80 2.49
C SER A 58 -6.65 0.69 3.97
N ILE A 59 -7.62 1.00 4.83
CA ILE A 59 -7.44 1.05 6.28
C ILE A 59 -7.60 -0.33 6.93
N ILE A 60 -8.48 -1.18 6.40
CA ILE A 60 -8.81 -2.47 7.02
C ILE A 60 -7.59 -3.33 7.35
N PRO A 61 -6.58 -3.49 6.47
CA PRO A 61 -5.38 -4.25 6.84
C PRO A 61 -4.62 -3.64 8.03
N ALA A 62 -4.58 -2.32 8.14
CA ALA A 62 -3.93 -1.66 9.27
C ALA A 62 -4.67 -1.90 10.58
N VAL A 63 -6.01 -1.95 10.55
CA VAL A 63 -6.86 -2.36 11.69
C VAL A 63 -6.57 -3.79 12.07
N SER A 64 -6.70 -4.73 11.12
CA SER A 64 -6.58 -6.18 11.34
C SER A 64 -5.18 -6.61 11.80
N LEU A 65 -4.14 -5.95 11.31
CA LEU A 65 -2.75 -6.23 11.64
C LEU A 65 -2.26 -5.43 12.85
N ASN A 66 -3.13 -4.64 13.49
CA ASN A 66 -2.80 -3.78 14.61
C ASN A 66 -1.52 -2.96 14.35
N VAL A 67 -1.47 -2.25 13.20
CA VAL A 67 -0.30 -1.42 12.86
C VAL A 67 -0.06 -0.40 13.95
N PRO A 68 1.15 -0.35 14.55
CA PRO A 68 1.42 0.47 15.73
C PRO A 68 1.30 1.97 15.45
N ARG A 69 0.92 2.74 16.48
CA ARG A 69 1.04 4.20 16.49
C ARG A 69 2.51 4.60 16.30
N GLY A 70 2.74 5.74 15.68
CA GLY A 70 4.10 6.24 15.45
C GLY A 70 4.86 5.54 14.32
N THR A 71 4.19 4.65 13.57
CA THR A 71 4.80 3.90 12.46
C THR A 71 5.34 4.84 11.38
N PHE A 72 6.57 4.58 10.95
CA PHE A 72 7.12 5.13 9.70
C PHE A 72 6.80 4.16 8.57
N PHE A 73 6.12 4.64 7.54
CA PHE A 73 5.73 3.77 6.43
C PHE A 73 6.02 4.37 5.06
N ALA A 74 6.18 3.51 4.07
CA ALA A 74 6.23 3.87 2.66
C ALA A 74 5.03 3.29 1.92
N ASP A 75 4.53 4.02 0.91
CA ASP A 75 3.50 3.56 -0.02
C ASP A 75 4.08 3.57 -1.44
N LEU A 76 4.17 2.39 -2.06
CA LEU A 76 4.82 2.19 -3.34
C LEU A 76 3.83 2.26 -4.51
N GLY A 77 4.05 3.22 -5.41
CA GLY A 77 3.15 3.45 -6.53
C GLY A 77 1.81 4.00 -6.07
N THR A 78 1.87 4.98 -5.19
CA THR A 78 0.73 5.50 -4.42
C THR A 78 -0.45 6.01 -5.26
N GLY A 79 -0.22 6.35 -6.53
CA GLY A 79 -1.27 6.78 -7.45
C GLY A 79 -2.03 8.03 -6.97
N ALA A 80 -3.27 7.82 -6.56
CA ALA A 80 -4.11 8.85 -5.94
C ALA A 80 -3.85 9.02 -4.44
N GLY A 81 -2.66 8.71 -3.93
CA GLY A 81 -2.38 8.71 -2.49
C GLY A 81 -2.99 7.50 -1.75
N ILE A 82 -3.20 6.38 -2.46
CA ILE A 82 -3.90 5.20 -1.96
C ILE A 82 -2.97 3.98 -1.99
N PRO A 83 -2.72 3.33 -0.84
CA PRO A 83 -3.36 3.46 0.47
C PRO A 83 -2.76 4.55 1.39
N GLY A 84 -1.70 5.24 1.00
CA GLY A 84 -0.86 6.08 1.85
C GLY A 84 -1.61 7.14 2.65
N ILE A 85 -2.47 7.95 2.03
CA ILE A 85 -3.24 8.99 2.72
C ILE A 85 -4.25 8.40 3.72
N PRO A 86 -5.08 7.40 3.37
CA PRO A 86 -5.94 6.74 4.35
C PRO A 86 -5.18 6.19 5.56
N LEU A 87 -4.03 5.55 5.33
CA LEU A 87 -3.18 5.03 6.41
C LEU A 87 -2.61 6.13 7.29
N ALA A 88 -2.13 7.23 6.71
CA ALA A 88 -1.60 8.37 7.45
C ALA A 88 -2.65 9.04 8.35
N VAL A 89 -3.91 9.07 7.89
CA VAL A 89 -5.02 9.62 8.70
C VAL A 89 -5.46 8.63 9.77
N TYR A 90 -5.42 7.32 9.50
CA TYR A 90 -5.85 6.29 10.45
C TYR A 90 -4.81 6.02 11.54
N ILE A 91 -3.54 5.77 11.16
CA ILE A 91 -2.48 5.39 12.10
C ILE A 91 -1.99 6.64 12.84
N GLU A 92 -2.26 6.69 14.14
CA GLU A 92 -1.90 7.84 14.98
C GLU A 92 -0.38 8.08 15.01
N ASN A 93 0.01 9.36 14.91
CA ASN A 93 1.41 9.81 14.96
C ASN A 93 2.31 9.13 13.93
N SER A 94 1.74 8.53 12.87
CA SER A 94 2.53 7.97 11.77
C SER A 94 3.20 9.05 10.92
N ARG A 95 4.21 8.62 10.16
CA ARG A 95 4.80 9.41 9.06
C ARG A 95 4.85 8.54 7.82
N GLY A 96 4.29 9.04 6.71
CA GLY A 96 4.23 8.31 5.45
C GLY A 96 5.05 8.97 4.36
N THR A 97 5.84 8.19 3.61
CA THR A 97 6.44 8.62 2.35
C THR A 97 5.72 7.92 1.20
N LEU A 98 5.11 8.71 0.32
CA LEU A 98 4.26 8.25 -0.76
C LEU A 98 5.01 8.40 -2.09
N PHE A 99 5.37 7.30 -2.72
CA PHE A 99 6.18 7.28 -3.95
C PHE A 99 5.31 7.03 -5.18
N ASP A 100 5.46 7.85 -6.21
CA ASP A 100 4.95 7.61 -7.56
C ASP A 100 5.89 8.24 -8.60
N SER A 101 6.02 7.62 -9.77
CA SER A 101 6.84 8.16 -10.86
C SER A 101 6.17 9.33 -11.61
N SER A 102 4.88 9.55 -11.39
CA SER A 102 4.09 10.61 -12.04
C SER A 102 4.08 11.88 -11.21
N SER A 103 4.86 12.89 -11.62
CA SER A 103 4.87 14.21 -10.96
C SER A 103 3.48 14.88 -10.92
N LYS A 104 2.59 14.56 -11.88
CA LYS A 104 1.22 15.06 -11.88
C LYS A 104 0.40 14.50 -10.71
N LYS A 105 0.55 13.18 -10.43
CA LYS A 105 -0.11 12.54 -9.30
C LYS A 105 0.46 13.03 -7.97
N ILE A 106 1.77 13.20 -7.89
CA ILE A 106 2.44 13.72 -6.69
C ILE A 106 1.95 15.14 -6.36
N ARG A 107 1.84 16.03 -7.34
CA ARG A 107 1.27 17.38 -7.14
C ARG A 107 -0.16 17.31 -6.63
N PHE A 108 -1.00 16.45 -7.21
CA PHE A 108 -2.36 16.26 -6.71
C PHE A 108 -2.37 15.84 -5.23
N ILE A 109 -1.51 14.88 -4.83
CA ILE A 109 -1.45 14.40 -3.44
C ILE A 109 -1.04 15.54 -2.50
N GLN A 110 -0.03 16.33 -2.86
CA GLN A 110 0.46 17.47 -2.08
C GLN A 110 -0.65 18.50 -1.86
N ASP A 111 -1.31 18.93 -2.95
CA ASP A 111 -2.41 19.90 -2.90
C ASP A 111 -3.61 19.37 -2.09
N ALA A 112 -3.95 18.10 -2.27
CA ALA A 112 -5.09 17.49 -1.58
C ALA A 112 -4.79 17.26 -0.09
N ALA A 113 -3.58 16.85 0.27
CA ALA A 113 -3.16 16.69 1.65
C ALA A 113 -3.20 18.03 2.40
N GLU A 114 -2.68 19.09 1.79
CA GLU A 114 -2.74 20.46 2.35
C GLU A 114 -4.19 20.90 2.59
N LYS A 115 -5.07 20.78 1.58
CA LYS A 115 -6.49 21.13 1.69
C LYS A 115 -7.24 20.36 2.77
N CYS A 116 -6.84 19.10 3.02
CA CYS A 116 -7.43 18.26 4.05
C CYS A 116 -6.74 18.41 5.43
N GLY A 117 -5.71 19.23 5.56
CA GLY A 117 -4.92 19.37 6.78
C GLY A 117 -4.22 18.07 7.19
N ILE A 118 -3.69 17.32 6.21
CA ILE A 118 -2.92 16.09 6.42
C ILE A 118 -1.45 16.45 6.30
N THR A 119 -0.74 16.55 7.43
CA THR A 119 0.61 17.11 7.51
C THR A 119 1.70 16.06 7.76
N ASN A 120 1.32 14.79 7.93
CA ASN A 120 2.21 13.70 8.30
C ASN A 120 2.58 12.81 7.10
N VAL A 121 2.54 13.35 5.89
CA VAL A 121 2.95 12.66 4.66
C VAL A 121 3.92 13.50 3.85
N GLU A 122 4.84 12.82 3.19
CA GLU A 122 5.73 13.36 2.16
C GLU A 122 5.42 12.63 0.84
N ALA A 123 5.06 13.36 -0.20
CA ALA A 123 4.82 12.79 -1.53
C ALA A 123 6.03 13.05 -2.44
N VAL A 124 6.64 11.98 -2.93
CA VAL A 124 7.92 11.99 -3.63
C VAL A 124 7.78 11.47 -5.06
N SER A 125 8.17 12.30 -6.04
CA SER A 125 8.19 11.90 -7.45
C SER A 125 9.51 11.22 -7.80
N CYS A 126 9.52 9.89 -7.79
CA CYS A 126 10.70 9.11 -8.20
C CYS A 126 10.31 7.70 -8.64
N ARG A 127 11.24 6.99 -9.27
CA ARG A 127 11.14 5.55 -9.49
C ARG A 127 11.45 4.81 -8.20
N ILE A 128 10.69 3.76 -7.89
CA ILE A 128 10.87 2.99 -6.65
C ILE A 128 12.23 2.31 -6.60
N GLU A 129 12.76 1.85 -7.73
CA GLU A 129 14.11 1.30 -7.80
C GLU A 129 15.21 2.32 -7.47
N GLU A 130 14.94 3.60 -7.64
CA GLU A 130 15.83 4.70 -7.24
C GLU A 130 15.69 4.95 -5.74
N ALA A 131 14.46 5.03 -5.23
CA ALA A 131 14.18 5.16 -3.80
C ALA A 131 14.86 4.04 -2.98
N GLY A 132 14.76 2.78 -3.44
CA GLY A 132 15.39 1.64 -2.76
C GLY A 132 16.93 1.65 -2.74
N LYS A 133 17.56 2.52 -3.53
CA LYS A 133 19.02 2.73 -3.55
C LYS A 133 19.45 4.00 -2.82
N ASN A 134 18.53 4.93 -2.61
CA ASN A 134 18.81 6.18 -1.92
C ASN A 134 19.00 5.91 -0.41
N PRO A 135 20.13 6.31 0.20
CA PRO A 135 20.40 6.12 1.62
C PRO A 135 19.33 6.71 2.55
N ASP A 136 18.66 7.80 2.13
CA ASP A 136 17.64 8.48 2.94
C ASP A 136 16.38 7.62 3.12
N TYR A 137 16.10 6.72 2.16
CA TYR A 137 14.90 5.88 2.16
C TYR A 137 15.21 4.41 2.45
N ARG A 138 16.43 3.96 2.12
CA ARG A 138 16.82 2.56 2.30
C ARG A 138 16.83 2.19 3.78
N GLU A 139 16.16 1.06 4.11
CA GLU A 139 16.06 0.52 5.48
C GLU A 139 15.54 1.51 6.52
N SER A 140 14.66 2.46 6.08
CA SER A 140 14.13 3.54 6.91
C SER A 140 12.72 3.31 7.41
N TYR A 141 11.98 2.32 6.87
CA TYR A 141 10.56 2.15 7.15
C TYR A 141 10.27 0.92 8.00
N ASP A 142 9.32 1.08 8.92
CA ASP A 142 8.78 0.00 9.74
C ASP A 142 7.77 -0.85 8.95
N TRP A 143 7.02 -0.16 8.05
CA TRP A 143 6.06 -0.78 7.15
C TRP A 143 6.23 -0.25 5.73
N VAL A 144 6.05 -1.14 4.77
CA VAL A 144 5.91 -0.80 3.36
C VAL A 144 4.58 -1.37 2.87
N PHE A 145 3.80 -0.53 2.21
CA PHE A 145 2.54 -0.90 1.59
C PHE A 145 2.65 -0.79 0.08
N SER A 146 1.99 -1.69 -0.64
CA SER A 146 1.88 -1.60 -2.10
C SER A 146 0.52 -2.11 -2.56
N ARG A 147 -0.15 -1.30 -3.39
CA ARG A 147 -1.45 -1.63 -3.94
C ARG A 147 -1.48 -1.41 -5.45
N ALA A 148 -1.78 -2.47 -6.21
CA ALA A 148 -1.97 -2.43 -7.66
C ALA A 148 -0.80 -1.80 -8.47
N MET A 149 0.41 -1.74 -7.90
CA MET A 149 1.57 -1.16 -8.59
C MET A 149 2.18 -2.13 -9.60
N SER A 150 2.29 -3.40 -9.23
CA SER A 150 2.95 -4.45 -10.03
C SER A 150 2.55 -5.84 -9.53
N ASP A 151 3.08 -6.88 -10.17
CA ASP A 151 3.00 -8.25 -9.65
C ASP A 151 3.75 -8.40 -8.31
N ILE A 152 3.41 -9.47 -7.57
CA ILE A 152 3.93 -9.71 -6.21
C ILE A 152 5.45 -9.84 -6.19
N TYR A 153 6.05 -10.53 -7.17
CA TYR A 153 7.49 -10.71 -7.27
C TYR A 153 8.22 -9.37 -7.35
N THR A 154 7.75 -8.51 -8.26
CA THR A 154 8.26 -7.16 -8.44
C THR A 154 8.06 -6.30 -7.20
N ALA A 155 6.88 -6.33 -6.59
CA ALA A 155 6.58 -5.56 -5.39
C ALA A 155 7.47 -5.95 -4.19
N CYS A 156 7.77 -7.26 -4.03
CA CYS A 156 8.70 -7.73 -3.00
C CYS A 156 10.11 -7.19 -3.20
N GLU A 157 10.63 -7.21 -4.45
CA GLU A 157 11.99 -6.72 -4.72
C GLU A 157 12.11 -5.21 -4.56
N LEU A 158 11.08 -4.46 -4.93
CA LEU A 158 11.06 -3.00 -4.78
C LEU A 158 10.86 -2.57 -3.32
N GLY A 159 10.03 -3.30 -2.56
CA GLY A 159 9.70 -2.95 -1.18
C GLY A 159 10.76 -3.37 -0.15
N SER A 160 11.41 -4.52 -0.36
CA SER A 160 12.37 -5.04 0.62
C SER A 160 13.51 -4.09 0.97
N PRO A 161 14.17 -3.40 0.02
CA PRO A 161 15.26 -2.48 0.34
C PRO A 161 14.86 -1.31 1.25
N LEU A 162 13.61 -0.91 1.25
CA LEU A 162 13.10 0.20 2.05
C LEU A 162 12.84 -0.16 3.51
N LEU A 163 12.63 -1.45 3.79
CA LEU A 163 12.29 -1.94 5.13
C LEU A 163 13.48 -2.02 6.06
N LYS A 164 13.33 -1.58 7.29
CA LYS A 164 14.19 -1.94 8.42
C LYS A 164 14.17 -3.46 8.66
N LYS A 165 15.20 -4.00 9.27
CA LYS A 165 15.14 -5.37 9.81
C LYS A 165 14.02 -5.46 10.86
N GLY A 166 13.16 -6.46 10.76
CA GLY A 166 11.93 -6.59 11.56
C GLY A 166 10.72 -5.86 10.98
N GLY A 167 10.93 -5.01 9.98
CA GLY A 167 9.83 -4.31 9.28
C GLY A 167 8.96 -5.25 8.46
N ARG A 168 7.80 -4.77 8.04
CA ARG A 168 6.76 -5.56 7.37
C ARG A 168 6.39 -4.96 6.02
N LEU A 169 6.24 -5.83 5.02
CA LEU A 169 5.70 -5.50 3.70
C LEU A 169 4.29 -6.06 3.59
N PHE A 170 3.32 -5.20 3.33
CA PHE A 170 1.95 -5.62 3.05
C PHE A 170 1.57 -5.30 1.61
N LEU A 171 1.19 -6.34 0.87
CA LEU A 171 0.76 -6.25 -0.52
C LEU A 171 -0.76 -6.43 -0.58
N TYR A 172 -1.48 -5.42 -1.04
CA TYR A 172 -2.91 -5.50 -1.33
C TYR A 172 -3.10 -6.32 -2.60
N SER A 173 -3.32 -7.61 -2.45
CA SER A 173 -3.48 -8.54 -3.57
C SER A 173 -4.80 -9.26 -3.49
N LYS A 174 -5.39 -9.56 -4.67
CA LYS A 174 -6.55 -10.45 -4.80
C LYS A 174 -6.14 -11.88 -5.16
N GLU A 175 -4.85 -12.16 -5.31
CA GLU A 175 -4.38 -13.47 -5.71
C GLU A 175 -4.64 -14.49 -4.60
N LYS A 176 -5.70 -15.28 -4.78
CA LYS A 176 -6.04 -16.44 -3.94
C LYS A 176 -4.96 -17.54 -4.00
N ASP A 177 -4.16 -17.53 -5.04
CA ASP A 177 -3.10 -18.50 -5.31
C ASP A 177 -1.71 -17.87 -5.20
N PHE A 178 -1.42 -17.24 -4.06
CA PHE A 178 -0.03 -17.04 -3.68
C PHE A 178 0.61 -18.41 -3.41
N SER A 179 0.81 -19.14 -4.49
CA SER A 179 1.53 -20.40 -4.44
C SER A 179 2.98 -20.06 -4.15
N LEU A 180 3.42 -20.38 -2.95
CA LEU A 180 4.82 -20.30 -2.54
C LEU A 180 5.63 -21.35 -3.31
N LYS A 181 5.84 -21.10 -4.60
CA LYS A 181 6.74 -21.94 -5.41
C LYS A 181 8.14 -21.88 -4.84
N PRO A 182 8.91 -22.97 -4.90
CA PRO A 182 10.28 -23.01 -4.39
C PRO A 182 11.15 -21.84 -4.88
N GLU A 183 11.02 -21.45 -6.16
CA GLU A 183 11.76 -20.35 -6.78
C GLU A 183 11.38 -19.00 -6.17
N PHE A 184 10.10 -18.81 -5.88
CA PHE A 184 9.64 -17.58 -5.24
C PHE A 184 10.06 -17.51 -3.76
N ILE A 185 10.00 -18.61 -3.03
CA ILE A 185 10.54 -18.69 -1.65
C ILE A 185 12.04 -18.36 -1.65
N LYS A 186 12.80 -18.91 -2.61
CA LYS A 186 14.22 -18.60 -2.79
C LYS A 186 14.44 -17.11 -3.06
N HIS A 187 13.59 -16.51 -3.90
CA HIS A 187 13.65 -15.08 -4.18
C HIS A 187 13.38 -14.25 -2.92
N LEU A 188 12.32 -14.55 -2.17
CA LEU A 188 12.05 -13.88 -0.90
C LEU A 188 13.23 -13.97 0.05
N GLY A 189 13.83 -15.16 0.20
CA GLY A 189 15.02 -15.38 1.01
C GLY A 189 16.21 -14.54 0.57
N SER A 190 16.40 -14.35 -0.76
CA SER A 190 17.46 -13.50 -1.31
C SER A 190 17.26 -12.00 -1.02
N LEU A 191 16.02 -11.58 -0.81
CA LEU A 191 15.63 -10.24 -0.41
C LEU A 191 15.63 -10.04 1.13
N GLY A 192 15.86 -11.11 1.89
CA GLY A 192 15.75 -11.11 3.34
C GLY A 192 14.31 -11.11 3.84
N LEU A 193 13.34 -11.43 2.99
CA LEU A 193 11.92 -11.51 3.32
C LEU A 193 11.50 -12.93 3.65
N GLU A 194 10.51 -13.05 4.54
CA GLU A 194 9.83 -14.29 4.91
C GLU A 194 8.32 -14.06 4.92
N HIS A 195 7.57 -15.01 4.38
CA HIS A 195 6.11 -14.95 4.38
C HIS A 195 5.56 -15.29 5.77
N VAL A 196 4.69 -14.44 6.28
CA VAL A 196 3.98 -14.67 7.55
C VAL A 196 2.74 -15.51 7.25
N ARG A 197 2.78 -16.78 7.66
CA ARG A 197 1.68 -17.74 7.44
C ARG A 197 0.54 -17.63 8.46
N GLU A 198 0.65 -16.75 9.43
CA GLU A 198 -0.41 -16.58 10.41
C GLU A 198 -1.69 -16.14 9.70
N LYS A 199 -2.68 -17.04 9.68
CA LYS A 199 -4.07 -16.60 9.65
C LYS A 199 -4.21 -15.74 10.89
N SER A 200 -4.16 -14.41 10.71
CA SER A 200 -4.35 -13.54 11.86
C SER A 200 -5.75 -13.83 12.38
N ALA A 201 -5.83 -14.39 13.59
CA ALA A 201 -7.08 -14.65 14.30
C ALA A 201 -7.98 -13.38 14.35
N VAL A 202 -7.38 -12.22 14.16
CA VAL A 202 -8.01 -10.89 14.09
C VAL A 202 -8.97 -10.75 12.89
N TYR A 203 -8.74 -11.45 11.77
CA TYR A 203 -9.71 -11.44 10.66
C TYR A 203 -11.01 -12.18 11.00
N GLU A 204 -11.01 -13.02 12.03
CA GLU A 204 -12.21 -13.81 12.40
C GLU A 204 -13.18 -13.06 13.30
N GLU A 205 -12.74 -12.06 14.05
CA GLU A 205 -13.57 -11.38 15.06
C GLU A 205 -14.15 -10.02 14.64
N THR A 206 -13.70 -9.43 13.52
CA THR A 206 -14.25 -8.13 13.09
C THR A 206 -15.42 -8.30 12.14
N ALA A 207 -16.49 -7.53 12.36
CA ALA A 207 -17.66 -7.41 11.46
C ALA A 207 -17.28 -6.97 10.01
N LEU A 208 -16.03 -6.64 9.79
CA LEU A 208 -15.40 -6.20 8.53
C LEU A 208 -14.94 -7.39 7.66
N ARG A 209 -15.45 -8.59 7.93
CA ARG A 209 -15.22 -9.79 7.10
C ARG A 209 -15.59 -9.55 5.65
N ASN A 210 -14.62 -9.17 4.85
CA ASN A 210 -14.76 -9.26 3.41
C ASN A 210 -13.64 -10.16 2.87
N PRO A 211 -13.95 -11.38 2.40
CA PRO A 211 -12.98 -12.33 1.84
C PRO A 211 -12.23 -11.77 0.62
N GLU A 212 -12.68 -10.65 0.05
CA GLU A 212 -12.00 -9.95 -1.04
C GLU A 212 -10.81 -9.08 -0.58
N GLN A 213 -10.51 -9.03 0.70
CA GLN A 213 -9.45 -8.17 1.27
C GLN A 213 -8.20 -8.96 1.65
N GLU A 214 -7.97 -10.06 0.98
CA GLU A 214 -6.75 -10.83 1.13
C GLU A 214 -5.55 -9.99 0.72
N GLY A 215 -4.55 -9.92 1.58
CA GLY A 215 -3.25 -9.31 1.35
C GLY A 215 -2.16 -10.29 1.76
N ILE A 216 -0.95 -10.02 1.26
CA ILE A 216 0.23 -10.81 1.58
C ILE A 216 1.07 -10.04 2.58
N LEU A 217 1.31 -10.63 3.74
CA LEU A 217 2.18 -10.09 4.76
C LEU A 217 3.54 -10.78 4.74
N LEU A 218 4.59 -9.98 4.61
CA LEU A 218 5.98 -10.43 4.63
C LEU A 218 6.73 -9.68 5.73
N ILE A 219 7.67 -10.35 6.38
CA ILE A 219 8.54 -9.76 7.40
C ILE A 219 9.98 -9.74 6.91
N LYS A 220 10.70 -8.65 7.17
CA LYS A 220 12.12 -8.49 6.89
C LYS A 220 12.97 -9.15 7.98
N LYS A 221 13.52 -10.31 7.72
CA LYS A 221 14.37 -11.06 8.66
C LYS A 221 15.86 -10.72 8.57
N LYS A 222 16.31 -10.38 7.36
CA LYS A 222 17.73 -10.09 7.09
C LYS A 222 17.87 -8.82 6.25
N GLN A 223 19.02 -8.20 6.28
CA GLN A 223 19.37 -7.07 5.45
C GLN A 223 19.24 -7.43 3.96
N CYS A 224 18.66 -6.52 3.18
CA CYS A 224 18.55 -6.69 1.73
C CYS A 224 19.90 -6.36 1.08
N PRO A 225 20.49 -7.27 0.28
CA PRO A 225 21.75 -6.99 -0.40
C PRO A 225 21.70 -5.73 -1.26
N HIS A 226 22.83 -4.99 -1.35
CA HIS A 226 22.91 -3.74 -2.09
C HIS A 226 22.65 -3.85 -3.60
N LYS A 227 22.78 -5.05 -4.19
CA LYS A 227 22.41 -5.30 -5.58
C LYS A 227 20.91 -5.11 -5.86
N TYR A 228 20.07 -5.12 -4.81
CA TYR A 228 18.63 -4.89 -4.91
C TYR A 228 18.26 -3.45 -4.47
N PRO A 229 17.22 -2.87 -5.07
CA PRO A 229 16.44 -3.42 -6.17
C PRO A 229 17.22 -3.34 -7.49
N ARG A 230 16.95 -4.29 -8.38
CA ARG A 230 17.46 -4.27 -9.76
C ARG A 230 16.62 -3.30 -10.61
N ARG A 231 17.01 -3.11 -11.87
CA ARG A 231 16.23 -2.32 -12.83
C ARG A 231 14.88 -3.01 -13.07
N ILE A 232 13.79 -2.25 -13.13
CA ILE A 232 12.41 -2.77 -13.26
C ILE A 232 12.25 -3.74 -14.46
N ALA A 233 12.93 -3.47 -15.59
CA ALA A 233 12.89 -4.34 -16.77
C ALA A 233 13.46 -5.75 -16.49
N VAL A 234 14.50 -5.84 -15.66
CA VAL A 234 15.10 -7.14 -15.28
C VAL A 234 14.16 -7.90 -14.37
N ILE A 235 13.57 -7.21 -13.38
CA ILE A 235 12.66 -7.81 -12.41
C ILE A 235 11.43 -8.38 -13.13
N ARG A 236 10.80 -7.60 -14.01
CA ARG A 236 9.60 -8.00 -14.75
C ARG A 236 9.86 -9.20 -15.64
N ARG A 237 11.00 -9.22 -16.35
CA ARG A 237 11.37 -10.38 -17.20
C ARG A 237 11.49 -11.67 -16.40
N GLU A 238 12.01 -11.62 -15.19
CA GLU A 238 12.10 -12.80 -14.31
C GLU A 238 10.73 -13.20 -13.75
N SER A 239 9.91 -12.23 -13.34
CA SER A 239 8.55 -12.49 -12.90
C SER A 239 7.70 -13.17 -13.99
N GLU A 240 7.79 -12.69 -15.23
CA GLU A 240 7.10 -13.29 -16.38
C GLU A 240 7.53 -14.75 -16.61
N LYS A 241 8.83 -15.06 -16.52
CA LYS A 241 9.33 -16.44 -16.65
C LYS A 241 8.76 -17.37 -15.56
N LEU A 242 8.71 -16.90 -14.31
CA LEU A 242 8.13 -17.65 -13.19
C LEU A 242 6.64 -17.93 -13.40
N ASN A 243 5.92 -16.99 -13.99
CA ASN A 243 4.50 -17.14 -14.28
C ASN A 243 4.25 -18.11 -15.47
N GLN A 244 5.08 -18.10 -16.52
CA GLN A 244 4.95 -19.00 -17.67
C GLN A 244 5.21 -20.48 -17.33
N HIS A 245 6.17 -20.78 -16.44
CA HIS A 245 6.40 -22.15 -15.96
C HIS A 245 5.20 -22.73 -15.20
N SER A 246 4.27 -21.88 -14.75
CA SER A 246 3.06 -22.29 -14.04
C SER A 246 1.96 -22.82 -14.97
N ILE A 247 1.95 -22.37 -16.22
CA ILE A 247 0.93 -22.76 -17.21
C ILE A 247 1.30 -24.12 -17.81
N ASN A 248 2.60 -24.35 -18.03
CA ASN A 248 3.11 -25.57 -18.66
C ASN A 248 3.20 -26.79 -17.72
N SER A 249 3.06 -26.60 -16.40
CA SER A 249 3.07 -27.69 -15.41
C SER A 249 1.67 -28.22 -15.04
N LYS A 250 0.61 -27.63 -15.62
CA LYS A 250 -0.80 -28.06 -15.44
C LYS A 250 -1.41 -28.73 -16.68
N GLY A 251 -0.57 -29.03 -17.72
CA GLY A 251 -0.97 -29.74 -18.91
C GLY A 251 -0.60 -31.23 -18.84
#